data_3c3fa59b9717f33bc79f33e3259b12b6
#
_entry.id   3c3fa59b9717f33bc79f33e3259b12b6
#
_cell.length_a   1.000
_cell.length_b   1.000
_cell.length_c   1.000
_cell.angle_alpha   90.00
_cell.angle_beta   90.00
_cell.angle_gamma   90.00
#
_symmetry.space_group_name_H-M   'P 1'
#
loop_
_entity.id
_entity.type
_entity.pdbx_description
1 polymer ?
#
loop_
_entity_poly.entity_id
_entity_poly.type
_entity_poly.pdbx_seq_one_letter_code
_entity_poly.pdbx_strand_id
1 'polypeptide(L)'
;MAVRKPLALALLLALGLSACASSEPPQAETPPARQTQPEAPEPTLEEQQQAAAEEYTEKLTLEQQTAQLFFARCPDTDAAAEAAEYSPGGYILFGRDFDGRTREQVQDSIASCQAAAAVPMLIGVDEEGGTVVRVSANPNLRSTRFSSPQKLYAEGGLDRIRSDTEEKDALLLSLGINVNLAPVCDISSDSSSFIYP
;
A
#
# COMPACT_ATOMS: atom_id res chain seq x y z
N MET A 1 -34.94 -32.55 -26.48
CA MET A 1 -36.06 -33.42 -26.08
C MET A 1 -36.38 -33.03 -24.63
N ALA A 2 -37.27 -32.19 -24.36
CA ALA A 2 -38.72 -32.09 -24.19
C ALA A 2 -39.32 -33.27 -23.42
N VAL A 3 -39.94 -32.97 -22.26
CA VAL A 3 -41.29 -33.31 -21.82
C VAL A 3 -41.45 -32.73 -20.36
N ARG A 4 -42.20 -31.94 -20.09
CA ARG A 4 -43.49 -31.28 -19.80
C ARG A 4 -44.51 -32.20 -19.08
N LYS A 5 -44.93 -31.67 -17.85
CA LYS A 5 -46.30 -31.49 -17.31
C LYS A 5 -47.00 -32.68 -16.64
N PRO A 6 -48.20 -32.50 -16.00
CA PRO A 6 -48.78 -31.35 -15.31
C PRO A 6 -49.49 -31.66 -13.94
N LEU A 7 -49.89 -30.65 -13.19
CA LEU A 7 -51.21 -30.26 -12.64
C LEU A 7 -52.23 -31.33 -12.25
N ALA A 8 -52.74 -31.32 -11.01
CA ALA A 8 -54.10 -31.66 -10.68
C ALA A 8 -54.61 -30.85 -9.46
N LEU A 9 -55.67 -30.11 -9.73
CA LEU A 9 -56.57 -29.33 -8.88
C LEU A 9 -57.63 -30.28 -8.31
N ALA A 10 -57.92 -30.20 -7.03
CA ALA A 10 -59.16 -30.77 -6.49
C ALA A 10 -59.77 -29.84 -5.41
N LEU A 11 -60.88 -29.29 -5.79
CA LEU A 11 -61.82 -28.47 -5.02
C LEU A 11 -62.79 -29.41 -4.30
N LEU A 12 -63.01 -29.22 -2.99
CA LEU A 12 -64.18 -29.77 -2.30
C LEU A 12 -64.74 -28.75 -1.31
N LEU A 13 -65.94 -28.28 -1.64
CA LEU A 13 -66.86 -27.52 -0.81
C LEU A 13 -67.53 -28.46 0.22
N ALA A 14 -67.61 -28.03 1.46
CA ALA A 14 -68.65 -28.52 2.35
C ALA A 14 -69.12 -27.37 3.26
N LEU A 15 -70.40 -27.04 3.15
CA LEU A 15 -71.19 -26.15 3.99
C LEU A 15 -71.58 -26.84 5.27
N GLY A 16 -71.54 -26.13 6.42
CA GLY A 16 -72.10 -26.56 7.67
C GLY A 16 -72.38 -25.35 8.57
N LEU A 17 -73.63 -25.17 8.93
CA LEU A 17 -74.24 -24.04 9.60
C LEU A 17 -73.98 -23.94 11.14
N SER A 18 -73.92 -22.74 11.60
CA SER A 18 -74.45 -22.12 12.84
C SER A 18 -74.14 -22.69 14.23
N ALA A 19 -73.47 -21.88 15.04
CA ALA A 19 -73.91 -21.58 16.40
C ALA A 19 -73.31 -20.28 16.90
N CYS A 20 -74.15 -19.31 17.32
CA CYS A 20 -73.72 -18.10 17.99
C CYS A 20 -73.22 -18.43 19.41
N ALA A 21 -71.98 -18.03 19.71
CA ALA A 21 -71.54 -17.85 21.09
C ALA A 21 -70.63 -16.60 21.09
N SER A 22 -71.00 -15.64 21.92
CA SER A 22 -70.24 -14.41 22.21
C SER A 22 -68.86 -14.78 22.75
N SER A 23 -67.83 -14.40 22.01
CA SER A 23 -66.48 -14.47 22.52
C SER A 23 -65.76 -13.13 22.23
N GLU A 24 -65.07 -12.67 23.25
CA GLU A 24 -64.17 -11.49 23.23
C GLU A 24 -63.26 -11.47 22.01
N PRO A 25 -62.91 -10.26 21.57
CA PRO A 25 -61.99 -10.18 20.40
C PRO A 25 -60.61 -10.77 20.78
N PRO A 26 -60.00 -11.56 19.91
CA PRO A 26 -58.69 -12.10 20.18
C PRO A 26 -57.68 -10.95 20.27
N GLN A 27 -56.96 -10.89 21.39
CA GLN A 27 -55.79 -10.05 21.51
C GLN A 27 -54.81 -10.43 20.39
N ALA A 28 -54.47 -9.45 19.57
CA ALA A 28 -53.42 -9.62 18.58
C ALA A 28 -52.10 -9.94 19.31
N GLU A 29 -51.62 -11.16 19.19
CA GLU A 29 -50.26 -11.52 19.60
C GLU A 29 -49.27 -10.70 18.77
N THR A 30 -48.60 -9.79 19.44
CA THR A 30 -47.46 -9.06 18.85
C THR A 30 -46.39 -10.08 18.44
N PRO A 31 -45.95 -10.13 17.20
CA PRO A 31 -44.84 -11.04 16.81
C PRO A 31 -43.65 -10.77 17.71
N PRO A 32 -42.90 -11.79 18.15
CA PRO A 32 -41.71 -11.58 18.94
C PRO A 32 -40.76 -10.63 18.20
N ALA A 33 -40.32 -9.58 18.85
CA ALA A 33 -39.38 -8.64 18.33
C ALA A 33 -38.15 -9.42 17.86
N ARG A 34 -37.84 -9.31 16.56
CA ARG A 34 -36.63 -9.88 15.95
C ARG A 34 -35.45 -9.30 16.71
N GLN A 35 -34.80 -10.09 17.54
CA GLN A 35 -33.54 -9.71 18.18
C GLN A 35 -32.55 -9.50 17.05
N THR A 36 -32.26 -8.24 16.72
CA THR A 36 -31.13 -7.89 15.89
C THR A 36 -29.89 -8.28 16.68
N GLN A 37 -29.24 -9.34 16.22
CA GLN A 37 -27.92 -9.71 16.73
C GLN A 37 -27.01 -8.49 16.56
N PRO A 38 -26.26 -8.06 17.59
CA PRO A 38 -25.32 -6.96 17.42
C PRO A 38 -24.39 -7.27 16.24
N GLU A 39 -24.33 -6.36 15.30
CA GLU A 39 -23.38 -6.43 14.20
C GLU A 39 -21.97 -6.44 14.79
N ALA A 40 -21.13 -7.38 14.40
CA ALA A 40 -19.75 -7.43 14.87
C ALA A 40 -19.06 -6.10 14.53
N PRO A 41 -18.26 -5.53 15.44
CA PRO A 41 -17.55 -4.28 15.15
C PRO A 41 -16.70 -4.44 13.89
N GLU A 42 -16.65 -3.39 13.07
CA GLU A 42 -15.77 -3.38 11.89
C GLU A 42 -14.31 -3.54 12.33
N PRO A 43 -13.50 -4.31 11.58
CA PRO A 43 -12.11 -4.53 11.94
C PRO A 43 -11.33 -3.20 11.92
N THR A 44 -10.47 -3.01 12.89
CA THR A 44 -9.56 -1.87 12.98
C THR A 44 -8.59 -1.85 11.79
N LEU A 45 -7.95 -0.72 11.55
CA LEU A 45 -6.93 -0.61 10.49
C LEU A 45 -5.79 -1.61 10.69
N GLU A 46 -5.37 -1.84 11.94
CA GLU A 46 -4.32 -2.80 12.28
C GLU A 46 -4.75 -4.24 11.95
N GLU A 47 -5.98 -4.63 12.30
CA GLU A 47 -6.53 -5.94 11.98
C GLU A 47 -6.66 -6.14 10.45
N GLN A 48 -7.05 -5.11 9.70
CA GLN A 48 -7.11 -5.14 8.25
C GLN A 48 -5.72 -5.30 7.63
N GLN A 49 -4.72 -4.58 8.13
CA GLN A 49 -3.33 -4.68 7.69
C GLN A 49 -2.74 -6.06 7.98
N GLN A 50 -3.00 -6.59 9.18
CA GLN A 50 -2.54 -7.92 9.57
C GLN A 50 -3.15 -9.00 8.68
N ALA A 51 -4.47 -8.95 8.45
CA ALA A 51 -5.15 -9.90 7.57
C ALA A 51 -4.61 -9.85 6.12
N ALA A 52 -4.35 -8.64 5.60
CA ALA A 52 -3.74 -8.50 4.28
C ALA A 52 -2.32 -9.06 4.22
N ALA A 53 -1.50 -8.85 5.25
CA ALA A 53 -0.15 -9.38 5.32
C ALA A 53 -0.15 -10.92 5.38
N GLU A 54 -1.05 -11.52 6.14
CA GLU A 54 -1.24 -12.97 6.20
C GLU A 54 -1.65 -13.54 4.84
N GLU A 55 -2.64 -12.94 4.18
CA GLU A 55 -3.11 -13.35 2.84
C GLU A 55 -1.99 -13.31 1.79
N TYR A 56 -1.15 -12.27 1.80
CA TYR A 56 0.01 -12.21 0.92
C TYR A 56 1.05 -13.28 1.25
N THR A 57 1.35 -13.46 2.53
CA THR A 57 2.36 -14.43 3.00
C THR A 57 2.00 -15.87 2.60
N GLU A 58 0.72 -16.25 2.71
CA GLU A 58 0.24 -17.59 2.35
C GLU A 58 0.40 -17.91 0.85
N LYS A 59 0.43 -16.89 0.00
CA LYS A 59 0.56 -17.03 -1.46
C LYS A 59 2.02 -17.14 -1.92
N LEU A 60 2.97 -16.81 -1.06
CA LEU A 60 4.40 -16.79 -1.38
C LEU A 60 5.05 -18.16 -1.12
N THR A 61 6.00 -18.52 -1.98
CA THR A 61 6.92 -19.63 -1.68
C THR A 61 7.85 -19.27 -0.51
N LEU A 62 8.51 -20.24 0.09
CA LEU A 62 9.47 -20.00 1.18
C LEU A 62 10.62 -19.09 0.72
N GLU A 63 11.08 -19.27 -0.52
CA GLU A 63 12.10 -18.41 -1.13
C GLU A 63 11.63 -16.98 -1.24
N GLN A 64 10.41 -16.76 -1.72
CA GLN A 64 9.81 -15.43 -1.81
C GLN A 64 9.57 -14.81 -0.43
N GLN A 65 9.07 -15.59 0.56
CA GLN A 65 8.95 -15.10 1.93
C GLN A 65 10.30 -14.66 2.50
N THR A 66 11.36 -15.43 2.23
CA THR A 66 12.72 -15.05 2.62
C THR A 66 13.18 -13.79 1.91
N ALA A 67 12.91 -13.68 0.61
CA ALA A 67 13.29 -12.51 -0.19
C ALA A 67 12.59 -11.21 0.27
N GLN A 68 11.38 -11.30 0.82
CA GLN A 68 10.67 -10.14 1.41
C GLN A 68 11.45 -9.48 2.57
N LEU A 69 12.40 -10.19 3.21
CA LEU A 69 13.26 -9.62 4.26
C LEU A 69 14.40 -8.76 3.72
N PHE A 70 14.58 -8.72 2.39
CA PHE A 70 15.68 -7.99 1.76
C PHE A 70 15.18 -6.73 1.09
N PHE A 71 15.82 -5.60 1.44
CA PHE A 71 15.76 -4.35 0.71
C PHE A 71 17.07 -4.25 -0.09
N ALA A 72 17.02 -4.75 -1.32
CA ALA A 72 18.21 -5.00 -2.12
C ALA A 72 18.57 -3.80 -3.01
N ARG A 73 19.84 -3.71 -3.39
CA ARG A 73 20.23 -2.79 -4.45
C ARG A 73 19.52 -3.17 -5.75
N CYS A 74 18.93 -2.20 -6.46
CA CYS A 74 18.32 -2.43 -7.76
C CYS A 74 19.36 -3.03 -8.74
N PRO A 75 19.07 -4.15 -9.42
CA PRO A 75 19.94 -4.75 -10.40
C PRO A 75 20.28 -3.80 -11.55
N ASP A 76 21.46 -3.99 -12.16
CA ASP A 76 21.91 -3.17 -13.30
C ASP A 76 21.12 -3.48 -14.59
N THR A 77 20.67 -4.72 -14.70
CA THR A 77 19.89 -5.24 -15.83
C THR A 77 18.79 -6.13 -15.31
N ASP A 78 17.70 -6.24 -16.08
CA ASP A 78 16.60 -7.18 -15.83
C ASP A 78 15.93 -7.08 -14.46
N ALA A 79 15.93 -5.88 -13.82
CA ALA A 79 15.36 -5.65 -12.49
C ALA A 79 13.90 -6.14 -12.37
N ALA A 80 13.09 -5.99 -13.41
CA ALA A 80 11.72 -6.48 -13.43
C ALA A 80 11.65 -8.02 -13.49
N ALA A 81 12.56 -8.67 -14.21
CA ALA A 81 12.63 -10.14 -14.25
C ALA A 81 13.08 -10.71 -12.91
N GLU A 82 14.07 -10.10 -12.26
CA GLU A 82 14.48 -10.48 -10.89
C GLU A 82 13.37 -10.22 -9.86
N ALA A 83 12.62 -9.12 -10.00
CA ALA A 83 11.46 -8.86 -9.16
C ALA A 83 10.36 -9.93 -9.32
N ALA A 84 10.15 -10.42 -10.54
CA ALA A 84 9.20 -11.51 -10.80
C ALA A 84 9.65 -12.85 -10.20
N GLU A 85 10.95 -13.13 -10.28
CA GLU A 85 11.52 -14.41 -9.82
C GLU A 85 11.61 -14.48 -8.29
N TYR A 86 12.18 -13.43 -7.66
CA TYR A 86 12.49 -13.46 -6.23
C TYR A 86 11.50 -12.70 -5.37
N SER A 87 10.79 -11.71 -5.90
CA SER A 87 9.89 -10.81 -5.15
C SER A 87 10.54 -10.26 -3.87
N PRO A 88 11.67 -9.52 -3.95
CA PRO A 88 12.29 -8.91 -2.77
C PRO A 88 11.36 -7.89 -2.12
N GLY A 89 11.59 -7.61 -0.83
CA GLY A 89 10.83 -6.60 -0.09
C GLY A 89 10.96 -5.20 -0.66
N GLY A 90 12.06 -4.91 -1.36
CA GLY A 90 12.24 -3.64 -2.07
C GLY A 90 13.56 -3.51 -2.79
N TYR A 91 13.65 -2.43 -3.57
CA TYR A 91 14.88 -2.02 -4.24
C TYR A 91 15.33 -0.64 -3.79
N ILE A 92 16.64 -0.50 -3.52
CA ILE A 92 17.31 0.79 -3.32
C ILE A 92 17.90 1.23 -4.65
N LEU A 93 17.52 2.41 -5.11
CA LEU A 93 17.99 3.04 -6.34
C LEU A 93 19.20 3.93 -6.05
N PHE A 94 20.16 3.95 -6.97
CA PHE A 94 21.39 4.75 -6.89
C PHE A 94 21.47 5.72 -8.07
N GLY A 95 22.50 6.59 -8.08
CA GLY A 95 22.67 7.61 -9.11
C GLY A 95 22.57 7.08 -10.53
N ARG A 96 23.15 5.90 -10.81
CA ARG A 96 23.09 5.24 -12.11
C ARG A 96 21.67 4.95 -12.62
N ASP A 97 20.73 4.76 -11.69
CA ASP A 97 19.33 4.46 -12.01
C ASP A 97 18.57 5.71 -12.47
N PHE A 98 19.20 6.89 -12.29
CA PHE A 98 18.66 8.20 -12.67
C PHE A 98 19.46 8.91 -13.75
N ASP A 99 20.74 8.57 -13.95
CA ASP A 99 21.66 9.30 -14.81
C ASP A 99 21.13 9.45 -16.24
N GLY A 100 20.94 10.71 -16.66
CA GLY A 100 20.48 11.10 -17.99
C GLY A 100 19.03 10.74 -18.32
N ARG A 101 18.31 10.09 -17.42
CA ARG A 101 16.92 9.66 -17.64
C ARG A 101 15.92 10.81 -17.54
N THR A 102 14.83 10.69 -18.30
CA THR A 102 13.65 11.54 -18.09
C THR A 102 12.82 11.03 -16.93
N ARG A 103 11.86 11.85 -16.50
CA ARG A 103 10.90 11.47 -15.47
C ARG A 103 10.11 10.21 -15.86
N GLU A 104 9.61 10.15 -17.06
CA GLU A 104 8.85 9.03 -17.61
C GLU A 104 9.67 7.75 -17.60
N GLN A 105 10.93 7.81 -18.00
CA GLN A 105 11.82 6.65 -18.01
C GLN A 105 12.07 6.07 -16.60
N VAL A 106 12.16 6.94 -15.59
CA VAL A 106 12.31 6.50 -14.20
C VAL A 106 10.99 5.86 -13.71
N GLN A 107 9.88 6.52 -13.96
CA GLN A 107 8.53 6.02 -13.58
C GLN A 107 8.24 4.67 -14.24
N ASP A 108 8.52 4.51 -15.53
CA ASP A 108 8.30 3.26 -16.27
C ASP A 108 9.16 2.12 -15.72
N SER A 109 10.41 2.40 -15.37
CA SER A 109 11.31 1.42 -14.75
C SER A 109 10.78 0.91 -13.42
N ILE A 110 10.37 1.84 -12.54
CA ILE A 110 9.80 1.50 -11.23
C ILE A 110 8.47 0.76 -11.39
N ALA A 111 7.60 1.24 -12.27
CA ALA A 111 6.30 0.60 -12.54
C ALA A 111 6.46 -0.82 -13.07
N SER A 112 7.48 -1.07 -13.91
CA SER A 112 7.79 -2.42 -14.43
C SER A 112 8.20 -3.38 -13.31
N CYS A 113 9.02 -2.95 -12.35
CA CYS A 113 9.38 -3.75 -11.18
C CYS A 113 8.15 -4.01 -10.29
N GLN A 114 7.34 -2.99 -10.01
CA GLN A 114 6.13 -3.12 -9.21
C GLN A 114 5.11 -4.08 -9.84
N ALA A 115 4.95 -4.02 -11.15
CA ALA A 115 4.02 -4.90 -11.86
C ALA A 115 4.49 -6.36 -11.92
N ALA A 116 5.80 -6.59 -11.84
CA ALA A 116 6.39 -7.91 -11.91
C ALA A 116 6.43 -8.64 -10.55
N ALA A 117 6.56 -7.89 -9.45
CA ALA A 117 6.67 -8.45 -8.11
C ALA A 117 5.35 -9.03 -7.61
N ALA A 118 5.40 -10.13 -6.86
CA ALA A 118 4.23 -10.76 -6.25
C ALA A 118 3.61 -9.92 -5.12
N VAL A 119 4.42 -9.09 -4.46
CA VAL A 119 4.03 -8.16 -3.38
C VAL A 119 4.50 -6.77 -3.77
N PRO A 120 3.71 -5.71 -3.51
CA PRO A 120 4.18 -4.33 -3.74
C PRO A 120 5.49 -4.05 -3.03
N MET A 121 6.47 -3.54 -3.78
CA MET A 121 7.83 -3.34 -3.31
C MET A 121 8.03 -1.99 -2.63
N LEU A 122 8.92 -1.94 -1.65
CA LEU A 122 9.53 -0.70 -1.20
C LEU A 122 10.54 -0.22 -2.26
N ILE A 123 10.42 1.02 -2.68
CA ILE A 123 11.38 1.66 -3.60
C ILE A 123 12.07 2.80 -2.85
N GLY A 124 13.35 2.61 -2.61
CA GLY A 124 14.13 3.51 -1.77
C GLY A 124 15.24 4.23 -2.50
N VAL A 125 15.69 5.32 -1.90
CA VAL A 125 16.80 6.14 -2.39
C VAL A 125 17.49 6.86 -1.23
N ASP A 126 18.78 7.19 -1.39
CA ASP A 126 19.52 8.10 -0.50
C ASP A 126 19.44 9.53 -1.06
N GLU A 127 18.36 10.24 -0.84
CA GLU A 127 18.26 11.66 -1.21
C GLU A 127 18.41 12.52 0.04
N GLU A 128 19.63 12.51 0.64
CA GLU A 128 19.94 13.23 1.88
C GLU A 128 19.99 14.75 1.66
N GLY A 129 20.49 15.16 0.53
CA GLY A 129 20.90 16.53 0.23
C GLY A 129 22.41 16.74 0.38
N GLY A 130 22.92 17.85 -0.16
CA GLY A 130 24.34 18.14 -0.14
C GLY A 130 25.16 17.23 -1.06
N THR A 131 26.04 16.43 -0.47
CA THR A 131 26.93 15.52 -1.22
C THR A 131 26.25 14.22 -1.61
N VAL A 132 25.25 13.79 -0.83
CA VAL A 132 24.52 12.53 -1.06
C VAL A 132 23.14 12.85 -1.64
N VAL A 133 23.09 12.87 -2.96
CA VAL A 133 21.88 13.03 -3.77
C VAL A 133 21.92 12.08 -4.94
N ARG A 134 20.77 11.54 -5.31
CA ARG A 134 20.64 10.59 -6.43
C ARG A 134 19.70 11.14 -7.49
N VAL A 135 18.50 11.49 -7.08
CA VAL A 135 17.44 12.02 -7.95
C VAL A 135 17.75 13.44 -8.39
N SER A 136 18.01 14.34 -7.43
CA SER A 136 18.29 15.75 -7.73
C SER A 136 19.68 16.01 -8.34
N ALA A 137 20.53 14.98 -8.45
CA ALA A 137 21.75 15.03 -9.25
C ALA A 137 21.45 15.10 -10.74
N ASN A 138 20.31 14.59 -11.19
CA ASN A 138 19.90 14.61 -12.60
C ASN A 138 19.07 15.87 -12.90
N PRO A 139 19.56 16.78 -13.78
CA PRO A 139 18.87 18.03 -14.09
C PRO A 139 17.53 17.83 -14.84
N ASN A 140 17.28 16.66 -15.44
CA ASN A 140 16.00 16.34 -16.06
C ASN A 140 14.88 16.08 -15.00
N LEU A 141 15.28 15.73 -13.77
CA LEU A 141 14.34 15.44 -12.69
C LEU A 141 14.15 16.65 -11.77
N ARG A 142 15.23 17.39 -11.50
CA ARG A 142 15.22 18.64 -10.73
C ARG A 142 16.36 19.54 -11.19
N SER A 143 16.07 20.81 -11.38
CA SER A 143 17.03 21.78 -11.93
C SER A 143 18.24 22.03 -11.03
N THR A 144 18.11 21.84 -9.71
CA THR A 144 19.16 22.04 -8.71
C THR A 144 19.15 20.91 -7.70
N ARG A 145 20.34 20.59 -7.15
CA ARG A 145 20.45 19.59 -6.07
C ARG A 145 19.81 20.09 -4.78
N PHE A 146 19.27 19.20 -4.00
CA PHE A 146 18.86 19.50 -2.64
C PHE A 146 20.07 19.88 -1.78
N SER A 147 19.89 20.86 -0.92
CA SER A 147 20.94 21.31 0.01
C SER A 147 21.07 20.37 1.21
N SER A 148 22.24 20.36 1.85
CA SER A 148 22.43 19.59 3.08
C SER A 148 21.55 20.14 4.21
N PRO A 149 21.10 19.27 5.15
CA PRO A 149 20.33 19.71 6.32
C PRO A 149 21.01 20.82 7.13
N GLN A 150 22.34 20.76 7.26
CA GLN A 150 23.13 21.79 7.93
C GLN A 150 23.00 23.16 7.25
N LYS A 151 23.12 23.19 5.92
CA LYS A 151 22.97 24.44 5.15
C LYS A 151 21.55 24.99 5.28
N LEU A 152 20.53 24.15 5.16
CA LEU A 152 19.12 24.53 5.30
C LEU A 152 18.85 25.10 6.69
N TYR A 153 19.42 24.47 7.74
CA TYR A 153 19.29 24.97 9.09
C TYR A 153 19.93 26.37 9.29
N ALA A 154 21.10 26.59 8.71
CA ALA A 154 21.76 27.88 8.75
C ALA A 154 20.98 28.98 7.98
N GLU A 155 20.24 28.62 6.94
CA GLU A 155 19.42 29.52 6.12
C GLU A 155 18.09 29.89 6.77
N GLY A 156 17.46 29.02 7.56
CA GLY A 156 16.13 29.27 8.11
C GLY A 156 15.64 28.26 9.16
N GLY A 157 16.56 27.55 9.82
CA GLY A 157 16.23 26.65 10.91
C GLY A 157 15.38 25.45 10.50
N LEU A 158 14.59 24.94 11.43
CA LEU A 158 13.74 23.77 11.21
C LEU A 158 12.64 23.99 10.17
N ASP A 159 12.13 25.20 10.03
CA ASP A 159 11.10 25.52 9.04
C ASP A 159 11.64 25.39 7.61
N ARG A 160 12.90 25.77 7.40
CA ARG A 160 13.55 25.60 6.09
C ARG A 160 13.82 24.14 5.78
N ILE A 161 14.22 23.34 6.79
CA ILE A 161 14.37 21.89 6.65
C ILE A 161 13.02 21.26 6.29
N ARG A 162 11.95 21.62 6.99
CA ARG A 162 10.60 21.08 6.72
C ARG A 162 10.17 21.36 5.28
N SER A 163 10.26 22.62 4.86
CA SER A 163 9.89 23.02 3.50
C SER A 163 10.67 22.27 2.41
N ASP A 164 11.98 22.06 2.62
CA ASP A 164 12.83 21.29 1.71
C ASP A 164 12.46 19.80 1.68
N THR A 165 12.14 19.23 2.85
CA THR A 165 11.71 17.84 2.97
C THR A 165 10.37 17.62 2.26
N GLU A 166 9.40 18.52 2.43
CA GLU A 166 8.09 18.44 1.75
C GLU A 166 8.25 18.47 0.22
N GLU A 167 9.15 19.34 -0.30
CA GLU A 167 9.45 19.38 -1.75
C GLU A 167 10.13 18.09 -2.21
N LYS A 168 11.07 17.57 -1.42
CA LYS A 168 11.79 16.34 -1.70
C LYS A 168 10.86 15.14 -1.74
N ASP A 169 10.02 14.98 -0.73
CA ASP A 169 9.06 13.88 -0.64
C ASP A 169 8.05 13.93 -1.80
N ALA A 170 7.56 15.11 -2.14
CA ALA A 170 6.67 15.28 -3.29
C ALA A 170 7.34 14.86 -4.60
N LEU A 171 8.63 15.20 -4.80
CA LEU A 171 9.39 14.76 -5.95
C LEU A 171 9.56 13.25 -5.99
N LEU A 172 10.00 12.64 -4.89
CA LEU A 172 10.24 11.20 -4.80
C LEU A 172 8.96 10.40 -5.05
N LEU A 173 7.86 10.76 -4.37
CA LEU A 173 6.56 10.12 -4.54
C LEU A 173 6.06 10.25 -5.99
N SER A 174 6.30 11.39 -6.64
CA SER A 174 5.91 11.60 -8.04
C SER A 174 6.66 10.69 -9.03
N LEU A 175 7.80 10.13 -8.62
CA LEU A 175 8.59 9.15 -9.39
C LEU A 175 8.23 7.70 -9.06
N GLY A 176 7.41 7.47 -8.02
CA GLY A 176 7.09 6.13 -7.52
C GLY A 176 8.04 5.63 -6.42
N ILE A 177 8.89 6.51 -5.89
CA ILE A 177 9.82 6.22 -4.78
C ILE A 177 9.08 6.50 -3.48
N ASN A 178 8.97 5.50 -2.60
CA ASN A 178 8.17 5.55 -1.38
C ASN A 178 9.00 5.45 -0.08
N VAL A 179 10.32 5.31 -0.19
CA VAL A 179 11.26 5.32 0.94
C VAL A 179 12.41 6.28 0.64
N ASN A 180 12.68 7.22 1.54
CA ASN A 180 13.92 7.99 1.53
C ASN A 180 14.76 7.58 2.74
N LEU A 181 15.98 7.09 2.50
CA LEU A 181 16.93 6.69 3.55
C LEU A 181 17.64 7.93 4.14
N ALA A 182 16.86 8.91 4.53
CA ALA A 182 17.28 10.20 5.08
C ALA A 182 16.24 10.68 6.13
N PRO A 183 16.64 11.56 7.07
CA PRO A 183 18.01 12.09 7.24
C PRO A 183 18.96 11.08 7.88
N VAL A 184 20.24 11.14 7.53
CA VAL A 184 21.31 10.49 8.29
C VAL A 184 21.57 11.31 9.53
N CYS A 185 21.46 10.67 10.69
CA CYS A 185 21.60 11.32 12.01
C CYS A 185 22.97 11.05 12.67
N ASP A 186 23.90 10.48 11.91
CA ASP A 186 25.26 10.27 12.37
C ASP A 186 26.00 11.59 12.54
N ILE A 187 26.77 11.70 13.60
CA ILE A 187 27.61 12.86 13.90
C ILE A 187 29.06 12.45 14.10
N SER A 188 30.00 13.30 13.72
CA SER A 188 31.42 13.12 13.98
C SER A 188 32.04 14.41 14.47
N SER A 189 32.95 14.31 15.46
CA SER A 189 33.83 15.39 15.87
C SER A 189 35.19 15.38 15.15
N ASP A 190 35.43 14.34 14.33
CA ASP A 190 36.65 14.22 13.53
C ASP A 190 36.46 14.90 12.17
N SER A 191 37.24 15.97 11.94
CA SER A 191 37.18 16.75 10.71
C SER A 191 37.66 15.98 9.46
N SER A 192 38.28 14.82 9.61
CA SER A 192 38.64 13.93 8.52
C SER A 192 37.53 12.93 8.13
N SER A 193 36.50 12.82 8.94
CA SER A 193 35.38 11.93 8.71
C SER A 193 34.48 12.44 7.58
N PHE A 194 33.99 11.51 6.73
CA PHE A 194 33.02 11.83 5.68
C PHE A 194 31.73 12.47 6.20
N ILE A 195 31.30 12.08 7.42
CA ILE A 195 30.08 12.61 8.06
C ILE A 195 30.33 13.86 8.88
N TYR A 196 31.58 14.39 8.93
CA TYR A 196 31.85 15.67 9.56
C TYR A 196 31.22 16.81 8.76
N PRO A 197 30.46 17.70 9.38
CA PRO A 197 29.74 18.77 8.70
C PRO A 197 30.66 19.83 8.05
#